data_f2fbf172c9e2e771c827fc701bf067f3
#
_entry.id   f2fbf172c9e2e771c827fc701bf067f3
#
_cell.length_a   1.000
_cell.length_b   1.000
_cell.length_c   1.000
_cell.angle_alpha   90.00
_cell.angle_beta   90.00
_cell.angle_gamma   90.00
#
_symmetry.space_group_name_H-M   'P 1'
#
loop_
_entity.id
_entity.type
_entity.pdbx_description
1 polymer ?
#
loop_
_entity_poly.entity_id
_entity_poly.type
_entity_poly.pdbx_seq_one_letter_code
_entity_poly.pdbx_strand_id
1 'polypeptide(L)'
;RDHGMVQGEKNNNLFILCSAMNEFGVPEDEARSVVMMYDEGGKEQEINLILRSAYKNSAMFGTKFFEDTDKVNAIKELSKQGTPTSELIIMTKGVSADVVQQIADENDEHEFWIKNNKGAVKHVNHLYKEYLESLGYYKYYPAGGRNFVFVNVNNNTIRDITDDMIKDTVRENLYRLEDRSIYNYFADKTKLFKEDHLSFLSKIDPMFVRDDENTAYLYYQNCAVKVTKNGYETIDYMDIEGFVWEAQKIGRNFTKVDGSNAVFKQFIARIGGGEEDRIHSIESTAGYLMHSYKPSGYCPAVIINDEVISDNPEGGTGKGIYMHAVSQIKKNVIIDGKGFSFNKSFAYQRVSADTQLLTFDDVTKNFEFERLFPVITEGVTLEKKNKDEIFIPFKDSPKIVITTNYAIKGTGNSFDRRKWELEFAQHYNKNFTPEDEFGHQLFSGWDD
;
A
#
# COMPACT_ATOMS: atom_id res chain seq x y z
N ARG A 1 21.48 -28.01 -17.18
CA ARG A 1 22.51 -29.07 -17.10
C ARG A 1 22.05 -30.37 -17.78
N ASP A 2 20.74 -30.60 -17.91
CA ASP A 2 20.19 -31.87 -18.40
C ASP A 2 20.01 -31.90 -19.93
N HIS A 3 20.14 -30.74 -20.62
CA HIS A 3 20.04 -30.63 -22.06
C HIS A 3 21.38 -30.19 -22.65
N GLY A 4 22.28 -31.18 -22.94
CA GLY A 4 23.55 -30.91 -23.64
C GLY A 4 23.35 -30.44 -25.07
N MET A 5 24.32 -29.74 -25.65
CA MET A 5 24.32 -29.32 -27.07
C MET A 5 24.55 -30.53 -27.99
N VAL A 6 23.54 -31.38 -28.15
CA VAL A 6 23.60 -32.60 -28.98
C VAL A 6 23.39 -32.23 -30.45
N GLN A 7 24.12 -32.86 -31.33
CA GLN A 7 24.01 -32.65 -32.80
C GLN A 7 22.62 -33.04 -33.28
N GLY A 8 21.89 -32.13 -33.92
CA GLY A 8 20.52 -32.31 -34.37
C GLY A 8 19.45 -31.59 -33.53
N GLU A 9 19.73 -31.27 -32.26
CA GLU A 9 18.81 -30.55 -31.35
C GLU A 9 19.34 -29.19 -30.93
N LYS A 10 20.49 -28.77 -31.49
CA LYS A 10 21.21 -27.56 -31.07
C LYS A 10 20.32 -26.30 -31.07
N ASN A 11 19.50 -26.08 -32.11
CA ASN A 11 18.66 -24.90 -32.18
C ASN A 11 17.55 -24.89 -31.14
N ASN A 12 16.97 -26.06 -30.84
CA ASN A 12 15.97 -26.19 -29.80
C ASN A 12 16.56 -25.94 -28.41
N ASN A 13 17.75 -26.49 -28.16
CA ASN A 13 18.46 -26.32 -26.88
C ASN A 13 18.93 -24.87 -26.69
N LEU A 14 19.38 -24.19 -27.77
CA LEU A 14 19.69 -22.75 -27.72
C LEU A 14 18.44 -21.92 -27.45
N PHE A 15 17.29 -22.25 -28.03
CA PHE A 15 16.03 -21.56 -27.77
C PHE A 15 15.61 -21.74 -26.30
N ILE A 16 15.72 -22.94 -25.74
CA ILE A 16 15.43 -23.22 -24.32
C ILE A 16 16.37 -22.41 -23.43
N LEU A 17 17.67 -22.37 -23.74
CA LEU A 17 18.65 -21.57 -23.01
C LEU A 17 18.33 -20.08 -23.05
N CYS A 18 18.04 -19.54 -24.24
CA CYS A 18 17.67 -18.13 -24.40
C CYS A 18 16.35 -17.79 -23.66
N SER A 19 15.37 -18.69 -23.71
CA SER A 19 14.11 -18.52 -23.00
C SER A 19 14.31 -18.54 -21.48
N ALA A 20 15.15 -19.44 -20.98
CA ALA A 20 15.50 -19.46 -19.57
C ALA A 20 16.23 -18.17 -19.16
N MET A 21 17.22 -17.69 -19.94
CA MET A 21 17.91 -16.43 -19.65
C MET A 21 16.93 -15.23 -19.63
N ASN A 22 15.97 -15.18 -20.56
CA ASN A 22 14.91 -14.16 -20.55
C ASN A 22 14.06 -14.26 -19.27
N GLU A 23 13.62 -15.47 -18.91
CA GLU A 23 12.82 -15.71 -17.69
C GLU A 23 13.58 -15.35 -16.40
N PHE A 24 14.90 -15.54 -16.38
CA PHE A 24 15.78 -15.16 -15.25
C PHE A 24 16.30 -13.70 -15.30
N GLY A 25 15.78 -12.88 -16.21
CA GLY A 25 16.08 -11.44 -16.26
C GLY A 25 17.48 -11.10 -16.75
N VAL A 26 18.15 -12.01 -17.49
CA VAL A 26 19.45 -11.70 -18.12
C VAL A 26 19.21 -10.76 -19.31
N PRO A 27 19.86 -9.58 -19.39
CA PRO A 27 19.72 -8.68 -20.55
C PRO A 27 20.06 -9.36 -21.89
N GLU A 28 19.38 -8.98 -22.98
CA GLU A 28 19.55 -9.63 -24.29
C GLU A 28 20.99 -9.58 -24.84
N ASP A 29 21.71 -8.50 -24.56
CA ASP A 29 23.11 -8.30 -24.94
C ASP A 29 24.05 -9.23 -24.17
N GLU A 30 23.83 -9.43 -22.88
CA GLU A 30 24.57 -10.41 -22.08
C GLU A 30 24.26 -11.84 -22.51
N ALA A 31 22.98 -12.16 -22.69
CA ALA A 31 22.55 -13.47 -23.19
C ALA A 31 23.16 -13.78 -24.58
N ARG A 32 23.24 -12.77 -25.46
CA ARG A 32 23.92 -12.89 -26.74
C ARG A 32 25.37 -13.31 -26.58
N SER A 33 26.09 -12.70 -25.66
CA SER A 33 27.51 -13.04 -25.41
C SER A 33 27.67 -14.50 -24.99
N VAL A 34 26.73 -15.01 -24.18
CA VAL A 34 26.73 -16.41 -23.73
C VAL A 34 26.44 -17.39 -24.90
N VAL A 35 25.38 -17.11 -25.69
CA VAL A 35 24.97 -18.05 -26.76
C VAL A 35 25.94 -18.06 -27.94
N MET A 36 26.67 -16.96 -28.17
CA MET A 36 27.73 -16.91 -29.18
C MET A 36 28.92 -17.85 -28.87
N MET A 37 29.13 -18.25 -27.61
CA MET A 37 30.13 -19.28 -27.26
C MET A 37 29.83 -20.65 -27.86
N TYR A 38 28.59 -20.87 -28.31
CA TYR A 38 28.15 -22.11 -28.95
C TYR A 38 28.10 -22.03 -30.48
N ASP A 39 28.64 -20.93 -31.05
CA ASP A 39 28.76 -20.80 -32.53
C ASP A 39 29.90 -21.63 -33.08
N GLU A 40 29.60 -22.84 -33.50
CA GLU A 40 30.51 -23.74 -34.17
C GLU A 40 30.31 -23.64 -35.70
N GLY A 41 30.95 -22.67 -36.33
CA GLY A 41 30.97 -22.60 -37.80
C GLY A 41 30.26 -21.42 -38.48
N GLY A 42 30.14 -20.25 -37.80
CA GLY A 42 29.73 -19.02 -38.45
C GLY A 42 28.22 -18.89 -38.70
N LYS A 43 27.37 -19.45 -37.81
CA LYS A 43 25.91 -19.38 -37.84
C LYS A 43 25.33 -18.22 -36.99
N GLU A 44 26.07 -17.14 -36.87
CA GLU A 44 25.71 -15.99 -36.06
C GLU A 44 24.30 -15.46 -36.35
N GLN A 45 23.90 -15.44 -37.64
CA GLN A 45 22.56 -14.97 -38.02
C GLN A 45 21.43 -15.87 -37.49
N GLU A 46 21.65 -17.20 -37.52
CA GLU A 46 20.70 -18.18 -36.99
C GLU A 46 20.54 -18.07 -35.48
N ILE A 47 21.67 -17.95 -34.74
CA ILE A 47 21.71 -17.79 -33.30
C ILE A 47 20.99 -16.48 -32.88
N ASN A 48 21.21 -15.38 -33.59
CA ASN A 48 20.55 -14.11 -33.32
C ASN A 48 19.03 -14.18 -33.55
N LEU A 49 18.55 -14.96 -34.51
CA LEU A 49 17.11 -15.18 -34.73
C LEU A 49 16.49 -15.97 -33.57
N ILE A 50 17.17 -16.99 -33.08
CA ILE A 50 16.74 -17.78 -31.92
C ILE A 50 16.66 -16.88 -30.68
N LEU A 51 17.69 -16.09 -30.41
CA LEU A 51 17.76 -15.18 -29.28
C LEU A 51 16.59 -14.18 -29.33
N ARG A 52 16.42 -13.47 -30.43
CA ARG A 52 15.31 -12.53 -30.59
C ARG A 52 13.94 -13.18 -30.46
N SER A 53 13.79 -14.42 -30.94
CA SER A 53 12.52 -15.16 -30.79
C SER A 53 12.21 -15.47 -29.32
N ALA A 54 13.20 -15.84 -28.52
CA ALA A 54 13.05 -16.11 -27.10
C ALA A 54 12.76 -14.82 -26.30
N TYR A 55 13.42 -13.70 -26.63
CA TYR A 55 13.24 -12.40 -25.96
C TYR A 55 12.01 -11.60 -26.44
N LYS A 56 11.34 -12.05 -27.50
CA LYS A 56 10.08 -11.45 -27.97
C LYS A 56 8.99 -11.48 -26.90
N ASN A 57 9.01 -12.44 -26.00
CA ASN A 57 8.08 -12.54 -24.88
C ASN A 57 8.57 -11.71 -23.69
N SER A 58 8.47 -10.40 -23.77
CA SER A 58 8.90 -9.47 -22.73
C SER A 58 8.12 -9.62 -21.40
N ALA A 59 6.92 -10.21 -21.46
CA ALA A 59 6.12 -10.49 -20.24
C ALA A 59 6.77 -11.56 -19.34
N MET A 60 7.68 -12.37 -19.88
CA MET A 60 8.40 -13.40 -19.12
C MET A 60 9.77 -12.93 -18.62
N PHE A 61 10.20 -11.72 -18.95
CA PHE A 61 11.51 -11.20 -18.54
C PHE A 61 11.58 -11.03 -17.01
N GLY A 62 12.56 -11.69 -16.38
CA GLY A 62 12.77 -11.57 -14.94
C GLY A 62 11.69 -12.20 -14.06
N THR A 63 10.89 -13.13 -14.60
CA THR A 63 9.84 -13.80 -13.82
C THR A 63 10.34 -14.99 -12.99
N LYS A 64 11.56 -15.47 -13.27
CA LYS A 64 12.22 -16.55 -12.51
C LYS A 64 13.50 -16.07 -11.84
N PHE A 65 13.79 -16.61 -10.67
CA PHE A 65 14.99 -16.32 -9.91
C PHE A 65 15.77 -17.62 -9.67
N PHE A 66 17.10 -17.52 -9.62
CA PHE A 66 17.93 -18.64 -9.18
C PHE A 66 17.72 -18.84 -7.68
N GLU A 67 17.20 -20.00 -7.30
CA GLU A 67 17.14 -20.39 -5.91
C GLU A 67 18.57 -20.72 -5.44
N ASP A 68 19.04 -20.00 -4.45
CA ASP A 68 20.25 -20.33 -3.74
C ASP A 68 19.97 -21.59 -2.90
N THR A 69 20.43 -22.73 -3.38
CA THR A 69 20.14 -24.04 -2.76
C THR A 69 20.56 -24.08 -1.29
N ASP A 70 21.60 -23.35 -0.91
CA ASP A 70 22.06 -23.28 0.47
C ASP A 70 21.08 -22.48 1.33
N LYS A 71 20.54 -21.40 0.80
CA LYS A 71 19.50 -20.60 1.46
C LYS A 71 18.18 -21.37 1.57
N VAL A 72 17.77 -22.05 0.50
CA VAL A 72 16.56 -22.90 0.52
C VAL A 72 16.69 -23.98 1.58
N ASN A 73 17.84 -24.64 1.68
CA ASN A 73 18.10 -25.65 2.71
C ASN A 73 18.11 -25.03 4.12
N ALA A 74 18.70 -23.85 4.30
CA ALA A 74 18.67 -23.14 5.57
C ALA A 74 17.22 -22.77 5.98
N ILE A 75 16.40 -22.34 5.03
CA ILE A 75 14.96 -22.07 5.26
C ILE A 75 14.24 -23.35 5.71
N LYS A 76 14.47 -24.48 5.02
CA LYS A 76 13.88 -25.77 5.39
C LYS A 76 14.23 -26.19 6.81
N GLU A 77 15.48 -26.01 7.21
CA GLU A 77 15.91 -26.36 8.58
C GLU A 77 15.34 -25.40 9.64
N LEU A 78 15.32 -24.09 9.37
CA LEU A 78 14.73 -23.10 10.28
C LEU A 78 13.21 -23.25 10.38
N SER A 79 12.52 -23.57 9.27
CA SER A 79 11.10 -23.86 9.26
C SER A 79 10.78 -25.10 10.11
N LYS A 80 11.58 -26.18 9.99
CA LYS A 80 11.43 -27.37 10.86
C LYS A 80 11.67 -27.09 12.34
N GLN A 81 12.43 -26.06 12.67
CA GLN A 81 12.66 -25.59 14.04
C GLN A 81 11.55 -24.70 14.57
N GLY A 82 10.49 -24.43 13.77
CA GLY A 82 9.36 -23.62 14.13
C GLY A 82 9.60 -22.10 14.01
N THR A 83 10.60 -21.69 13.21
CA THR A 83 10.80 -20.26 12.92
C THR A 83 9.62 -19.74 12.11
N PRO A 84 8.93 -18.65 12.54
CA PRO A 84 7.79 -18.10 11.83
C PRO A 84 8.11 -17.73 10.38
N THR A 85 7.20 -17.97 9.45
CA THR A 85 7.40 -17.70 8.01
C THR A 85 7.78 -16.25 7.75
N SER A 86 7.20 -15.31 8.49
CA SER A 86 7.54 -13.88 8.43
C SER A 86 9.00 -13.59 8.81
N GLU A 87 9.55 -14.32 9.78
CA GLU A 87 10.97 -14.25 10.17
C GLU A 87 11.86 -14.90 9.13
N LEU A 88 11.45 -16.04 8.57
CA LEU A 88 12.16 -16.72 7.49
C LEU A 88 12.30 -15.83 6.25
N ILE A 89 11.25 -15.11 5.88
CA ILE A 89 11.24 -14.16 4.77
C ILE A 89 12.24 -13.01 5.03
N ILE A 90 12.28 -12.49 6.25
CA ILE A 90 13.20 -11.39 6.63
C ILE A 90 14.65 -11.85 6.65
N MET A 91 14.92 -13.06 7.14
CA MET A 91 16.27 -13.61 7.31
C MET A 91 16.91 -14.06 5.99
N THR A 92 16.12 -14.34 4.96
CA THR A 92 16.56 -14.98 3.72
C THR A 92 16.48 -14.07 2.51
N LYS A 93 17.21 -12.95 2.53
CA LYS A 93 17.36 -12.08 1.34
C LYS A 93 17.79 -12.92 0.12
N GLY A 94 17.00 -12.87 -0.97
CA GLY A 94 17.29 -13.50 -2.26
C GLY A 94 16.61 -14.84 -2.53
N VAL A 95 15.65 -15.25 -1.68
CA VAL A 95 14.70 -16.33 -2.01
C VAL A 95 13.31 -15.68 -2.13
N SER A 96 12.55 -16.06 -3.16
CA SER A 96 11.20 -15.47 -3.35
C SER A 96 10.29 -15.80 -2.16
N ALA A 97 9.44 -14.87 -1.81
CA ALA A 97 8.47 -15.06 -0.72
C ALA A 97 7.56 -16.27 -0.96
N ASP A 98 7.20 -16.53 -2.23
CA ASP A 98 6.37 -17.68 -2.63
C ASP A 98 7.10 -19.02 -2.33
N VAL A 99 8.39 -19.09 -2.56
CA VAL A 99 9.21 -20.30 -2.24
C VAL A 99 9.33 -20.46 -0.73
N VAL A 100 9.55 -19.39 0.02
CA VAL A 100 9.58 -19.45 1.49
C VAL A 100 8.21 -19.89 2.02
N GLN A 101 7.13 -19.36 1.47
CA GLN A 101 5.77 -19.76 1.83
C GLN A 101 5.50 -21.21 1.46
N GLN A 102 5.89 -21.66 0.27
CA GLN A 102 5.73 -23.06 -0.16
C GLN A 102 6.51 -24.01 0.75
N ILE A 103 7.75 -23.67 1.15
CA ILE A 103 8.55 -24.47 2.07
C ILE A 103 7.92 -24.49 3.47
N ALA A 104 7.37 -23.37 3.92
CA ALA A 104 6.63 -23.30 5.17
C ALA A 104 5.39 -24.20 5.10
N ASP A 105 4.59 -24.09 4.03
CA ASP A 105 3.40 -24.90 3.80
C ASP A 105 3.71 -26.41 3.71
N GLU A 106 4.82 -26.80 3.07
CA GLU A 106 5.28 -28.21 3.00
C GLU A 106 5.74 -28.76 4.37
N ASN A 107 6.19 -27.89 5.28
CA ASN A 107 6.59 -28.28 6.64
C ASN A 107 5.48 -28.03 7.68
N ASP A 108 4.43 -27.32 7.31
CA ASP A 108 3.34 -26.91 8.18
C ASP A 108 2.15 -27.88 8.11
N GLU A 109 2.31 -29.04 8.73
CA GLU A 109 1.19 -29.59 9.50
C GLU A 109 1.19 -28.90 10.88
N HIS A 110 1.03 -27.59 10.96
CA HIS A 110 0.83 -26.91 12.24
C HIS A 110 -0.57 -27.21 12.77
N GLU A 111 -0.72 -28.46 13.22
CA GLU A 111 -1.89 -28.87 13.97
C GLU A 111 -1.88 -28.14 15.33
N PHE A 112 -2.74 -27.14 15.47
CA PHE A 112 -2.94 -26.49 16.77
C PHE A 112 -3.97 -27.24 17.64
N TRP A 113 -4.16 -28.52 17.36
CA TRP A 113 -5.01 -29.44 18.10
C TRP A 113 -4.34 -30.80 18.28
N ILE A 114 -4.85 -31.55 19.21
CA ILE A 114 -4.50 -32.96 19.42
C ILE A 114 -5.77 -33.81 19.40
N LYS A 115 -5.66 -35.05 18.96
CA LYS A 115 -6.71 -36.07 19.11
C LYS A 115 -6.35 -37.01 20.24
N ASN A 116 -7.30 -37.26 21.11
CA ASN A 116 -7.13 -38.28 22.12
C ASN A 116 -7.31 -39.71 21.50
N ASN A 117 -7.07 -40.76 22.30
CA ASN A 117 -7.18 -42.16 21.85
C ASN A 117 -8.56 -42.55 21.36
N LYS A 118 -9.60 -41.70 21.58
CA LYS A 118 -10.98 -41.88 21.11
C LYS A 118 -11.32 -41.00 19.89
N GLY A 119 -10.32 -40.31 19.33
CA GLY A 119 -10.49 -39.44 18.18
C GLY A 119 -11.09 -38.05 18.52
N ALA A 120 -11.34 -37.73 19.80
CA ALA A 120 -11.88 -36.43 20.17
C ALA A 120 -10.82 -35.34 20.06
N VAL A 121 -11.15 -34.24 19.34
CA VAL A 121 -10.30 -33.09 19.09
C VAL A 121 -10.22 -32.19 20.33
N LYS A 122 -9.06 -31.71 20.65
CA LYS A 122 -8.80 -30.71 21.69
C LYS A 122 -7.80 -29.68 21.18
N HIS A 123 -8.14 -28.39 21.22
CA HIS A 123 -7.18 -27.32 20.86
C HIS A 123 -6.09 -27.18 21.93
N VAL A 124 -4.93 -26.68 21.50
CA VAL A 124 -3.76 -26.45 22.35
C VAL A 124 -3.33 -24.99 22.19
N ASN A 125 -3.44 -24.20 23.25
CA ASN A 125 -3.30 -22.74 23.16
C ASN A 125 -1.94 -22.27 22.62
N HIS A 126 -0.81 -22.89 23.04
CA HIS A 126 0.49 -22.48 22.55
C HIS A 126 0.66 -22.83 21.08
N LEU A 127 0.23 -24.01 20.62
CA LEU A 127 0.24 -24.38 19.21
C LEU A 127 -0.68 -23.47 18.38
N TYR A 128 -1.82 -23.06 18.93
CA TYR A 128 -2.72 -22.12 18.26
C TYR A 128 -2.07 -20.74 18.10
N LYS A 129 -1.31 -20.28 19.11
CA LYS A 129 -0.53 -19.06 19.00
C LYS A 129 0.53 -19.17 17.89
N GLU A 130 1.32 -20.23 17.93
CA GLU A 130 2.38 -20.50 16.93
C GLU A 130 1.80 -20.57 15.51
N TYR A 131 0.69 -21.26 15.33
CA TYR A 131 -0.05 -21.32 14.08
C TYR A 131 -0.50 -19.94 13.58
N LEU A 132 -1.08 -19.10 14.45
CA LEU A 132 -1.49 -17.76 14.06
C LEU A 132 -0.29 -16.86 13.71
N GLU A 133 0.80 -17.00 14.45
CA GLU A 133 2.04 -16.24 14.20
C GLU A 133 2.75 -16.71 12.92
N SER A 134 2.68 -18.00 12.57
CA SER A 134 3.16 -18.51 11.28
C SER A 134 2.38 -17.91 10.10
N LEU A 135 1.09 -17.61 10.30
CA LEU A 135 0.27 -16.89 9.33
C LEU A 135 0.52 -15.36 9.34
N GLY A 136 1.47 -14.88 10.13
CA GLY A 136 1.83 -13.48 10.23
C GLY A 136 0.92 -12.64 11.12
N TYR A 137 0.13 -13.24 12.02
CA TYR A 137 -0.77 -12.49 12.91
C TYR A 137 -0.09 -12.06 14.20
N TYR A 138 -0.13 -10.75 14.49
CA TYR A 138 0.52 -10.13 15.63
C TYR A 138 -0.34 -9.01 16.23
N LYS A 139 0.13 -8.49 17.37
CA LYS A 139 -0.37 -7.23 17.94
C LYS A 139 0.62 -6.10 17.67
N TYR A 140 0.09 -4.97 17.24
CA TYR A 140 0.83 -3.73 17.10
C TYR A 140 0.23 -2.65 18.02
N TYR A 141 1.09 -1.98 18.78
CA TYR A 141 0.70 -0.83 19.57
C TYR A 141 1.13 0.44 18.84
N PRO A 142 0.20 1.22 18.28
CA PRO A 142 0.56 2.51 17.68
C PRO A 142 1.34 3.36 18.69
N ALA A 143 2.32 4.11 18.22
CA ALA A 143 3.25 4.86 19.07
C ALA A 143 2.48 5.75 20.07
N GLY A 144 2.79 5.60 21.36
CA GLY A 144 2.14 6.31 22.45
C GLY A 144 0.79 5.72 22.91
N GLY A 145 0.25 4.72 22.19
CA GLY A 145 -0.99 4.04 22.56
C GLY A 145 -0.82 3.00 23.66
N ARG A 146 -1.85 2.86 24.51
CA ARG A 146 -1.95 1.77 25.50
C ARG A 146 -2.64 0.53 24.94
N ASN A 147 -3.38 0.71 23.86
CA ASN A 147 -4.22 -0.30 23.24
C ASN A 147 -3.59 -0.74 21.92
N PHE A 148 -3.83 -1.97 21.54
CA PHE A 148 -3.28 -2.58 20.34
C PHE A 148 -4.31 -2.70 19.23
N VAL A 149 -3.79 -2.88 18.02
CA VAL A 149 -4.54 -3.40 16.87
C VAL A 149 -3.96 -4.73 16.46
N PHE A 150 -4.79 -5.64 15.94
CA PHE A 150 -4.28 -6.82 15.27
C PHE A 150 -3.76 -6.45 13.90
N VAL A 151 -2.64 -7.05 13.54
CA VAL A 151 -2.03 -6.85 12.24
C VAL A 151 -1.64 -8.20 11.62
N ASN A 152 -1.65 -8.23 10.30
CA ASN A 152 -1.04 -9.29 9.54
C ASN A 152 0.22 -8.75 8.87
N VAL A 153 1.32 -9.44 9.05
CA VAL A 153 2.63 -9.14 8.46
C VAL A 153 2.88 -10.10 7.33
N ASN A 154 3.10 -9.58 6.14
CA ASN A 154 3.48 -10.34 4.96
C ASN A 154 4.61 -9.63 4.25
N ASN A 155 5.79 -10.24 4.18
CA ASN A 155 7.02 -9.60 3.71
C ASN A 155 7.23 -8.24 4.43
N ASN A 156 7.52 -7.18 3.69
CA ASN A 156 7.68 -5.82 4.22
C ASN A 156 6.37 -5.05 4.34
N THR A 157 5.21 -5.73 4.29
CA THR A 157 3.91 -5.07 4.40
C THR A 157 3.16 -5.48 5.63
N ILE A 158 2.47 -4.53 6.23
CA ILE A 158 1.63 -4.73 7.40
C ILE A 158 0.19 -4.29 7.05
N ARG A 159 -0.79 -5.10 7.43
CA ARG A 159 -2.21 -4.81 7.26
C ARG A 159 -2.91 -4.77 8.62
N ASP A 160 -3.69 -3.72 8.88
CA ASP A 160 -4.65 -3.67 10.00
C ASP A 160 -5.78 -4.69 9.72
N ILE A 161 -6.06 -5.55 10.69
CA ILE A 161 -7.04 -6.62 10.57
C ILE A 161 -7.96 -6.68 11.78
N THR A 162 -9.09 -7.36 11.62
CA THR A 162 -10.04 -7.62 12.68
C THR A 162 -9.98 -9.07 13.15
N ASP A 163 -10.51 -9.34 14.34
CA ASP A 163 -10.69 -10.69 14.87
C ASP A 163 -11.57 -11.58 13.95
N ASP A 164 -12.55 -10.97 13.25
CA ASP A 164 -13.35 -11.69 12.26
C ASP A 164 -12.53 -12.12 11.03
N MET A 165 -11.57 -11.31 10.56
CA MET A 165 -10.68 -11.69 9.45
C MET A 165 -9.78 -12.86 9.83
N ILE A 166 -9.22 -12.86 11.05
CA ILE A 166 -8.44 -13.99 11.57
C ILE A 166 -9.30 -15.25 11.59
N LYS A 167 -10.53 -15.14 12.12
CA LYS A 167 -11.49 -16.25 12.18
C LYS A 167 -11.77 -16.84 10.81
N ASP A 168 -12.01 -15.97 9.81
CA ASP A 168 -12.35 -16.43 8.46
C ASP A 168 -11.18 -17.17 7.82
N THR A 169 -9.93 -16.65 7.93
CA THR A 169 -8.74 -17.35 7.44
C THR A 169 -8.54 -18.71 8.11
N VAL A 170 -8.64 -18.79 9.44
CA VAL A 170 -8.49 -20.04 10.17
C VAL A 170 -9.58 -21.04 9.75
N ARG A 171 -10.83 -20.58 9.59
CA ARG A 171 -11.94 -21.43 9.17
C ARG A 171 -11.75 -21.94 7.74
N GLU A 172 -11.27 -21.13 6.82
CA GLU A 172 -10.93 -21.57 5.47
C GLU A 172 -9.86 -22.65 5.47
N ASN A 173 -8.77 -22.46 6.23
CA ASN A 173 -7.69 -23.44 6.33
C ASN A 173 -8.20 -24.77 6.93
N LEU A 174 -8.97 -24.71 8.02
CA LEU A 174 -9.59 -25.89 8.62
C LEU A 174 -10.58 -26.58 7.67
N TYR A 175 -11.27 -25.81 6.81
CA TYR A 175 -12.23 -26.38 5.84
C TYR A 175 -11.53 -27.16 4.72
N ARG A 176 -10.26 -26.87 4.44
CA ARG A 176 -9.46 -27.60 3.43
C ARG A 176 -9.01 -28.98 3.91
N LEU A 177 -8.99 -29.22 5.22
CA LEU A 177 -8.63 -30.51 5.79
C LEU A 177 -9.61 -31.61 5.38
N GLU A 178 -9.11 -32.81 5.16
CA GLU A 178 -9.95 -33.99 4.84
C GLU A 178 -10.87 -34.37 6.00
N ASP A 179 -10.34 -34.27 7.24
CA ASP A 179 -11.11 -34.57 8.44
C ASP A 179 -12.00 -33.42 8.90
N ARG A 180 -13.26 -33.51 8.47
CA ARG A 180 -14.30 -32.53 8.82
C ARG A 180 -14.64 -32.45 10.33
N SER A 181 -14.26 -33.47 11.12
CA SER A 181 -14.48 -33.41 12.58
C SER A 181 -13.70 -32.26 13.24
N ILE A 182 -12.55 -31.94 12.70
CA ILE A 182 -11.69 -30.81 13.15
C ILE A 182 -12.39 -29.49 12.89
N TYR A 183 -12.83 -29.27 11.65
CA TYR A 183 -13.57 -28.06 11.30
C TYR A 183 -14.82 -27.89 12.19
N ASN A 184 -15.62 -28.93 12.37
CA ASN A 184 -16.83 -28.88 13.18
C ASN A 184 -16.52 -28.54 14.64
N TYR A 185 -15.44 -29.09 15.20
CA TYR A 185 -15.01 -28.77 16.56
C TYR A 185 -14.69 -27.26 16.71
N PHE A 186 -13.93 -26.68 15.78
CA PHE A 186 -13.56 -25.27 15.84
C PHE A 186 -14.70 -24.34 15.44
N ALA A 187 -15.62 -24.76 14.58
CA ALA A 187 -16.81 -23.98 14.23
C ALA A 187 -17.65 -23.61 15.46
N ASP A 188 -17.70 -24.50 16.45
CA ASP A 188 -18.42 -24.27 17.71
C ASP A 188 -17.62 -23.46 18.74
N LYS A 189 -16.30 -23.27 18.53
CA LYS A 189 -15.39 -22.58 19.48
C LYS A 189 -15.23 -21.10 19.16
N THR A 190 -16.31 -20.37 18.96
CA THR A 190 -16.29 -18.96 18.54
C THR A 190 -15.50 -18.05 19.50
N LYS A 191 -15.36 -18.40 20.78
CA LYS A 191 -14.56 -17.64 21.77
C LYS A 191 -13.06 -17.62 21.44
N LEU A 192 -12.53 -18.63 20.73
CA LEU A 192 -11.12 -18.67 20.33
C LEU A 192 -10.75 -17.52 19.36
N PHE A 193 -11.74 -16.98 18.68
CA PHE A 193 -11.57 -15.90 17.70
C PHE A 193 -11.93 -14.52 18.23
N LYS A 194 -12.17 -14.39 19.55
CA LYS A 194 -12.48 -13.09 20.14
C LYS A 194 -11.21 -12.37 20.60
N GLU A 195 -11.26 -11.03 20.59
CA GLU A 195 -10.14 -10.16 20.95
C GLU A 195 -9.49 -10.57 22.28
N ASP A 196 -10.31 -10.86 23.31
CA ASP A 196 -9.81 -11.31 24.62
C ASP A 196 -8.90 -12.54 24.51
N HIS A 197 -9.32 -13.53 23.70
CA HIS A 197 -8.51 -14.74 23.52
C HIS A 197 -7.31 -14.47 22.64
N LEU A 198 -7.48 -13.77 21.49
CA LEU A 198 -6.40 -13.44 20.56
C LEU A 198 -5.36 -12.48 21.15
N SER A 199 -5.65 -11.86 22.30
CA SER A 199 -4.71 -10.97 22.99
C SER A 199 -3.42 -11.66 23.44
N PHE A 200 -3.32 -12.99 23.39
CA PHE A 200 -2.09 -13.75 23.64
C PHE A 200 -1.06 -13.66 22.51
N LEU A 201 -1.44 -13.21 21.31
CA LEU A 201 -0.49 -13.00 20.21
C LEU A 201 0.67 -12.11 20.62
N SER A 202 1.84 -12.38 20.07
CA SER A 202 3.03 -11.59 20.35
C SER A 202 2.90 -10.16 19.85
N LYS A 203 3.57 -9.26 20.56
CA LYS A 203 3.72 -7.87 20.13
C LYS A 203 4.81 -7.78 19.08
N ILE A 204 4.57 -6.97 18.05
CA ILE A 204 5.64 -6.52 17.14
C ILE A 204 5.86 -5.01 17.30
N ASP A 205 7.07 -4.57 16.94
CA ASP A 205 7.48 -3.16 16.94
C ASP A 205 8.11 -2.83 15.57
N PRO A 206 7.29 -2.69 14.52
CA PRO A 206 7.77 -2.52 13.16
C PRO A 206 8.38 -1.14 12.95
N MET A 207 9.55 -1.08 12.31
CA MET A 207 10.09 0.15 11.77
C MET A 207 9.41 0.47 10.45
N PHE A 208 8.49 1.44 10.46
CA PHE A 208 7.86 1.90 9.23
C PHE A 208 8.79 2.78 8.41
N VAL A 209 8.77 2.57 7.10
CA VAL A 209 9.39 3.52 6.15
C VAL A 209 8.61 4.82 6.21
N ARG A 210 9.33 5.93 6.33
CA ARG A 210 8.73 7.26 6.45
C ARG A 210 9.37 8.22 5.46
N ASP A 211 8.55 9.13 4.97
CA ASP A 211 9.05 10.28 4.24
C ASP A 211 9.84 11.19 5.19
N ASP A 212 10.85 11.83 4.65
CA ASP A 212 11.63 12.85 5.33
C ASP A 212 11.56 14.19 4.57
N GLU A 213 12.35 15.19 4.99
CA GLU A 213 12.34 16.52 4.40
C GLU A 213 12.72 16.52 2.90
N ASN A 214 13.51 15.55 2.45
CA ASN A 214 14.07 15.49 1.11
C ASN A 214 13.58 14.31 0.27
N THR A 215 12.85 13.38 0.89
CA THR A 215 12.48 12.10 0.29
C THR A 215 11.01 11.79 0.55
N ALA A 216 10.29 11.42 -0.49
CA ALA A 216 8.94 10.87 -0.39
C ALA A 216 8.87 9.50 -1.06
N TYR A 217 7.99 8.64 -0.57
CA TYR A 217 7.76 7.31 -1.13
C TYR A 217 6.31 7.17 -1.62
N LEU A 218 6.17 6.63 -2.82
CA LEU A 218 4.89 6.20 -3.39
C LEU A 218 4.94 4.69 -3.59
N TYR A 219 4.00 3.97 -2.99
CA TYR A 219 4.00 2.51 -2.97
C TYR A 219 3.04 1.99 -4.03
N TYR A 220 3.55 1.42 -5.13
CA TYR A 220 2.77 0.76 -6.18
C TYR A 220 2.75 -0.75 -5.95
N GLN A 221 1.94 -1.50 -6.72
CA GLN A 221 1.85 -2.95 -6.55
C GLN A 221 3.17 -3.66 -6.87
N ASN A 222 3.88 -3.20 -7.88
CA ASN A 222 5.13 -3.81 -8.36
C ASN A 222 6.42 -3.22 -7.76
N CYS A 223 6.40 -2.02 -7.21
CA CYS A 223 7.57 -1.37 -6.62
C CYS A 223 7.20 -0.17 -5.75
N ALA A 224 8.14 0.29 -4.94
CA ALA A 224 8.10 1.64 -4.38
C ALA A 224 8.80 2.62 -5.31
N VAL A 225 8.29 3.84 -5.38
CA VAL A 225 8.93 4.95 -6.09
C VAL A 225 9.41 5.95 -5.06
N LYS A 226 10.72 6.12 -4.98
CA LYS A 226 11.37 7.12 -4.13
C LYS A 226 11.55 8.40 -4.92
N VAL A 227 10.98 9.47 -4.43
CA VAL A 227 10.98 10.81 -5.05
C VAL A 227 11.87 11.74 -4.25
N THR A 228 12.76 12.45 -4.93
CA THR A 228 13.64 13.47 -4.36
C THR A 228 13.66 14.71 -5.25
N LYS A 229 14.32 15.77 -4.83
CA LYS A 229 14.53 16.96 -5.68
C LYS A 229 15.27 16.67 -7.01
N ASN A 230 16.00 15.56 -7.10
CA ASN A 230 16.77 15.18 -8.30
C ASN A 230 15.96 14.28 -9.26
N GLY A 231 14.73 13.95 -8.95
CA GLY A 231 13.88 13.04 -9.72
C GLY A 231 13.39 11.86 -8.88
N TYR A 232 13.14 10.75 -9.54
CA TYR A 232 12.65 9.54 -8.88
C TYR A 232 13.45 8.30 -9.29
N GLU A 233 13.43 7.30 -8.42
CA GLU A 233 13.96 5.95 -8.66
C GLU A 233 12.94 4.90 -8.19
N THR A 234 12.93 3.74 -8.83
CA THR A 234 12.11 2.59 -8.41
C THR A 234 12.93 1.69 -7.49
N ILE A 235 12.30 1.18 -6.44
CA ILE A 235 12.91 0.30 -5.44
C ILE A 235 12.02 -0.94 -5.32
N ASP A 236 12.62 -2.13 -5.37
CA ASP A 236 11.91 -3.36 -5.06
C ASP A 236 11.50 -3.37 -3.57
N TYR A 237 10.35 -3.96 -3.26
CA TYR A 237 9.90 -4.08 -1.87
C TYR A 237 10.87 -4.88 -1.01
N MET A 238 11.60 -5.83 -1.59
CA MET A 238 12.62 -6.63 -0.88
C MET A 238 13.84 -5.79 -0.48
N ASP A 239 14.09 -4.66 -1.17
CA ASP A 239 15.21 -3.76 -0.90
C ASP A 239 14.81 -2.60 0.03
N ILE A 240 13.54 -2.51 0.42
CA ILE A 240 13.07 -1.49 1.35
C ILE A 240 13.48 -1.87 2.78
N GLU A 241 14.22 -0.98 3.44
CA GLU A 241 14.56 -1.14 4.85
C GLU A 241 13.39 -0.70 5.75
N GLY A 242 12.56 -1.65 6.18
CA GLY A 242 11.42 -1.41 7.05
C GLY A 242 10.09 -1.90 6.48
N PHE A 243 9.00 -1.48 7.10
CA PHE A 243 7.64 -1.92 6.79
C PHE A 243 6.80 -0.81 6.19
N VAL A 244 5.86 -1.21 5.34
CA VAL A 244 4.88 -0.33 4.70
C VAL A 244 3.48 -0.83 5.01
N TRP A 245 2.54 0.07 5.26
CA TRP A 245 1.14 -0.32 5.35
C TRP A 245 0.62 -0.80 3.99
N GLU A 246 0.08 -2.01 3.94
CA GLU A 246 -0.51 -2.57 2.70
C GLU A 246 -1.58 -1.64 2.11
N ALA A 247 -2.40 -1.05 2.98
CA ALA A 247 -3.46 -0.13 2.57
C ALA A 247 -2.94 1.23 2.02
N GLN A 248 -1.65 1.50 2.11
CA GLN A 248 -1.01 2.65 1.46
C GLN A 248 -0.49 2.31 0.06
N LYS A 249 -0.54 1.04 -0.36
CA LYS A 249 -0.19 0.67 -1.72
C LYS A 249 -1.24 1.18 -2.70
N ILE A 250 -0.76 1.86 -3.71
CA ILE A 250 -1.56 2.33 -4.85
C ILE A 250 -2.02 1.11 -5.64
N GLY A 251 -3.32 1.00 -5.94
CA GLY A 251 -3.97 -0.20 -6.49
C GLY A 251 -3.58 -0.56 -7.93
N ARG A 252 -2.41 -0.11 -8.42
CA ARG A 252 -1.89 -0.36 -9.78
C ARG A 252 -0.38 -0.52 -9.78
N ASN A 253 0.15 -1.03 -10.88
CA ASN A 253 1.60 -1.07 -11.14
C ASN A 253 2.11 0.32 -11.53
N PHE A 254 3.32 0.64 -11.10
CA PHE A 254 4.04 1.79 -11.63
C PHE A 254 4.47 1.50 -13.07
N THR A 255 4.16 2.45 -13.95
CA THR A 255 4.62 2.46 -15.33
C THR A 255 5.08 3.88 -15.66
N LYS A 256 6.29 4.01 -16.22
CA LYS A 256 6.79 5.31 -16.65
C LYS A 256 6.01 5.76 -17.89
N VAL A 257 5.36 6.92 -17.80
CA VAL A 257 4.62 7.53 -18.90
C VAL A 257 5.10 8.96 -19.14
N ASP A 258 4.93 9.46 -20.35
CA ASP A 258 5.10 10.88 -20.64
C ASP A 258 3.81 11.62 -20.25
N GLY A 259 3.83 12.28 -19.10
CA GLY A 259 2.71 13.08 -18.59
C GLY A 259 2.64 14.52 -19.13
N SER A 260 3.42 14.89 -20.16
CA SER A 260 3.47 16.27 -20.67
C SER A 260 2.11 16.78 -21.16
N ASN A 261 1.28 15.89 -21.72
CA ASN A 261 -0.06 16.17 -22.22
C ASN A 261 -1.18 15.55 -21.37
N ALA A 262 -0.91 15.17 -20.14
CA ALA A 262 -1.90 14.57 -19.26
C ALA A 262 -3.13 15.48 -19.09
N VAL A 263 -4.33 14.90 -19.15
CA VAL A 263 -5.59 15.62 -19.02
C VAL A 263 -5.67 16.30 -17.64
N PHE A 264 -5.23 15.63 -16.60
CA PHE A 264 -5.22 16.22 -15.26
C PHE A 264 -4.31 17.47 -15.17
N LYS A 265 -3.20 17.51 -15.90
CA LYS A 265 -2.34 18.69 -15.96
C LYS A 265 -3.06 19.86 -16.65
N GLN A 266 -3.82 19.58 -17.71
CA GLN A 266 -4.67 20.60 -18.34
C GLN A 266 -5.77 21.06 -17.39
N PHE A 267 -6.42 20.13 -16.67
CA PHE A 267 -7.42 20.47 -15.64
C PHE A 267 -6.83 21.41 -14.59
N ILE A 268 -5.61 21.16 -14.07
CA ILE A 268 -4.93 22.07 -13.13
C ILE A 268 -4.76 23.47 -13.72
N ALA A 269 -4.37 23.58 -14.99
CA ALA A 269 -4.26 24.88 -15.65
C ALA A 269 -5.62 25.63 -15.72
N ARG A 270 -6.73 24.89 -15.91
CA ARG A 270 -8.10 25.47 -15.95
C ARG A 270 -8.53 25.99 -14.58
N ILE A 271 -8.39 25.16 -13.54
CA ILE A 271 -8.76 25.59 -12.17
C ILE A 271 -7.81 26.65 -11.61
N GLY A 272 -6.60 26.78 -12.18
CA GLY A 272 -5.68 27.87 -11.94
C GLY A 272 -6.03 29.17 -12.69
N GLY A 273 -7.05 29.15 -13.57
CA GLY A 273 -7.47 30.33 -14.34
C GLY A 273 -6.44 30.79 -15.39
N GLY A 274 -5.46 29.94 -15.72
CA GLY A 274 -4.36 30.30 -16.59
C GLY A 274 -3.28 31.19 -15.93
N GLU A 275 -3.41 31.47 -14.64
CA GLU A 275 -2.43 32.26 -13.87
C GLU A 275 -1.32 31.35 -13.35
N GLU A 276 -0.07 31.62 -13.74
CA GLU A 276 1.09 30.79 -13.46
C GLU A 276 1.32 30.58 -11.96
N ASP A 277 1.25 31.65 -11.16
CA ASP A 277 1.42 31.59 -9.70
C ASP A 277 0.36 30.72 -9.03
N ARG A 278 -0.89 30.80 -9.49
CA ARG A 278 -1.98 29.98 -8.95
C ARG A 278 -1.81 28.51 -9.36
N ILE A 279 -1.42 28.23 -10.60
CA ILE A 279 -1.10 26.88 -11.07
C ILE A 279 0.01 26.29 -10.23
N HIS A 280 1.11 27.00 -10.01
CA HIS A 280 2.22 26.56 -9.15
C HIS A 280 1.77 26.31 -7.69
N SER A 281 0.88 27.13 -7.16
CA SER A 281 0.31 26.92 -5.83
C SER A 281 -0.51 25.64 -5.75
N ILE A 282 -1.30 25.34 -6.79
CA ILE A 282 -2.11 24.11 -6.88
C ILE A 282 -1.19 22.90 -6.98
N GLU A 283 -0.19 22.92 -7.86
CA GLU A 283 0.81 21.86 -8.02
C GLU A 283 1.63 21.62 -6.75
N SER A 284 2.10 22.71 -6.10
CA SER A 284 2.85 22.63 -4.84
C SER A 284 1.99 22.04 -3.71
N THR A 285 0.72 22.40 -3.67
CA THR A 285 -0.24 21.84 -2.71
C THR A 285 -0.47 20.35 -2.98
N ALA A 286 -0.59 19.91 -4.24
CA ALA A 286 -0.63 18.49 -4.58
C ALA A 286 0.63 17.78 -4.08
N GLY A 287 1.82 18.34 -4.34
CA GLY A 287 3.09 17.83 -3.83
C GLY A 287 3.11 17.71 -2.30
N TYR A 288 2.64 18.74 -1.57
CA TYR A 288 2.52 18.71 -0.12
C TYR A 288 1.59 17.59 0.37
N LEU A 289 0.50 17.31 -0.31
CA LEU A 289 -0.43 16.25 0.05
C LEU A 289 0.10 14.84 -0.33
N MET A 290 0.99 14.76 -1.31
CA MET A 290 1.55 13.49 -1.79
C MET A 290 2.68 12.92 -0.93
N HIS A 291 3.25 13.69 0.00
CA HIS A 291 4.21 13.16 0.98
C HIS A 291 3.64 13.16 2.39
N SER A 292 4.13 12.24 3.24
CA SER A 292 3.68 12.09 4.63
C SER A 292 4.54 12.85 5.64
N TYR A 293 5.68 13.42 5.24
CA TYR A 293 6.53 14.20 6.13
C TYR A 293 5.78 15.41 6.72
N LYS A 294 5.89 15.57 8.04
CA LYS A 294 5.23 16.63 8.81
C LYS A 294 6.24 17.34 9.68
N PRO A 295 6.78 18.51 9.24
CA PRO A 295 7.66 19.31 10.07
C PRO A 295 6.89 19.85 11.29
N SER A 296 7.49 19.73 12.48
CA SER A 296 6.85 20.16 13.72
C SER A 296 6.59 21.66 13.82
N GLY A 297 7.33 22.45 13.05
CA GLY A 297 7.19 23.91 13.03
C GLY A 297 6.02 24.42 12.20
N TYR A 298 5.71 23.75 11.10
CA TYR A 298 4.66 24.16 10.17
C TYR A 298 4.09 22.99 9.37
N CYS A 299 2.87 22.57 9.68
CA CYS A 299 2.14 21.53 8.98
C CYS A 299 0.66 21.93 8.90
N PRO A 300 0.29 22.86 8.00
CA PRO A 300 -1.05 23.41 7.95
C PRO A 300 -2.06 22.43 7.40
N ALA A 301 -3.34 22.62 7.77
CA ALA A 301 -4.45 22.07 7.02
C ALA A 301 -4.60 22.82 5.70
N VAL A 302 -4.85 22.09 4.62
CA VAL A 302 -5.16 22.70 3.32
C VAL A 302 -6.65 23.00 3.25
N ILE A 303 -7.00 24.24 2.95
CA ILE A 303 -8.38 24.69 2.75
C ILE A 303 -8.56 25.05 1.29
N ILE A 304 -9.41 24.32 0.58
CA ILE A 304 -9.66 24.54 -0.85
C ILE A 304 -10.99 25.26 -1.01
N ASN A 305 -10.92 26.48 -1.51
CA ASN A 305 -12.05 27.39 -1.74
C ASN A 305 -12.25 27.68 -3.22
N ASP A 306 -13.38 28.30 -3.53
CA ASP A 306 -13.57 29.00 -4.80
C ASP A 306 -13.03 30.43 -4.69
N GLU A 307 -12.49 30.99 -5.78
CA GLU A 307 -12.03 32.40 -5.81
C GLU A 307 -13.17 33.38 -5.54
N VAL A 308 -14.41 33.04 -5.90
CA VAL A 308 -15.57 33.82 -5.64
C VAL A 308 -16.36 33.22 -4.47
N ILE A 309 -16.25 33.86 -3.33
CA ILE A 309 -16.99 33.49 -2.13
C ILE A 309 -18.35 34.22 -2.18
N SER A 310 -19.44 33.48 -2.14
CA SER A 310 -20.80 34.04 -2.11
C SER A 310 -21.65 33.41 -1.01
N ASP A 311 -22.74 34.10 -0.61
CA ASP A 311 -23.70 33.54 0.34
C ASP A 311 -24.56 32.39 -0.28
N ASN A 312 -24.60 32.32 -1.62
CA ASN A 312 -25.27 31.26 -2.38
C ASN A 312 -24.28 30.64 -3.39
N PRO A 313 -23.32 29.82 -2.96
CA PRO A 313 -22.32 29.26 -3.85
C PRO A 313 -22.95 28.24 -4.81
N GLU A 314 -22.59 28.31 -6.09
CA GLU A 314 -23.10 27.35 -7.09
C GLU A 314 -22.31 26.05 -7.08
N GLY A 315 -21.05 26.05 -6.61
CA GLY A 315 -20.17 24.87 -6.61
C GLY A 315 -19.73 24.46 -8.03
N GLY A 316 -19.12 23.29 -8.14
CA GLY A 316 -18.76 22.70 -9.44
C GLY A 316 -17.44 23.18 -10.03
N THR A 317 -16.58 23.86 -9.27
CA THR A 317 -15.28 24.40 -9.72
C THR A 317 -14.16 23.34 -9.85
N GLY A 318 -14.42 22.07 -9.46
CA GLY A 318 -13.47 20.98 -9.62
C GLY A 318 -12.76 20.53 -8.33
N LYS A 319 -13.08 21.06 -7.16
CA LYS A 319 -12.48 20.68 -5.86
C LYS A 319 -12.54 19.18 -5.61
N GLY A 320 -13.70 18.55 -5.86
CA GLY A 320 -13.89 17.11 -5.70
C GLY A 320 -13.00 16.30 -6.65
N ILE A 321 -12.83 16.73 -7.89
CA ILE A 321 -11.94 16.06 -8.88
C ILE A 321 -10.48 16.15 -8.45
N TYR A 322 -10.02 17.32 -7.99
CA TYR A 322 -8.67 17.47 -7.46
C TYR A 322 -8.41 16.54 -6.26
N MET A 323 -9.33 16.46 -5.31
CA MET A 323 -9.20 15.53 -4.18
C MET A 323 -9.32 14.08 -4.61
N HIS A 324 -10.08 13.76 -5.64
CA HIS A 324 -10.13 12.43 -6.23
C HIS A 324 -8.77 12.05 -6.83
N ALA A 325 -8.10 12.94 -7.57
CA ALA A 325 -6.75 12.71 -8.07
C ALA A 325 -5.76 12.38 -6.96
N VAL A 326 -5.75 13.18 -5.89
CA VAL A 326 -4.88 12.95 -4.73
C VAL A 326 -5.21 11.61 -4.06
N SER A 327 -6.48 11.24 -4.00
CA SER A 327 -6.96 9.96 -3.44
C SER A 327 -6.58 8.73 -4.27
N GLN A 328 -6.21 8.92 -5.55
CA GLN A 328 -5.65 7.83 -6.37
C GLN A 328 -4.25 7.39 -5.92
N ILE A 329 -3.55 8.27 -5.19
CA ILE A 329 -2.14 8.06 -4.79
C ILE A 329 -2.00 7.92 -3.28
N LYS A 330 -2.86 8.58 -2.49
CA LYS A 330 -2.81 8.58 -1.02
C LYS A 330 -4.08 8.03 -0.43
N LYS A 331 -3.94 7.22 0.62
CA LYS A 331 -5.09 6.74 1.39
C LYS A 331 -5.79 7.92 2.09
N ASN A 332 -6.91 8.33 1.53
CA ASN A 332 -7.70 9.48 1.97
C ASN A 332 -9.02 9.02 2.60
N VAL A 333 -9.27 9.45 3.82
CA VAL A 333 -10.58 9.29 4.47
C VAL A 333 -11.37 10.57 4.25
N ILE A 334 -12.44 10.48 3.47
CA ILE A 334 -13.33 11.63 3.17
C ILE A 334 -14.53 11.55 4.10
N ILE A 335 -14.77 12.64 4.85
CA ILE A 335 -15.90 12.84 5.74
C ILE A 335 -16.80 13.92 5.15
N ASP A 336 -18.10 13.66 5.07
CA ASP A 336 -19.10 14.68 4.71
C ASP A 336 -19.06 15.83 5.71
N GLY A 337 -18.56 16.98 5.28
CA GLY A 337 -18.39 18.16 6.12
C GLY A 337 -19.70 18.82 6.52
N LYS A 338 -20.76 18.68 5.73
CA LYS A 338 -22.10 19.18 6.07
C LYS A 338 -22.74 18.41 7.22
N GLY A 339 -22.55 17.09 7.23
CA GLY A 339 -23.08 16.21 8.26
C GLY A 339 -22.17 16.03 9.46
N PHE A 340 -20.94 16.54 9.42
CA PHE A 340 -19.95 16.38 10.47
C PHE A 340 -20.25 17.20 11.72
N SER A 341 -20.03 16.61 12.88
CA SER A 341 -20.12 17.31 14.16
C SER A 341 -19.03 16.79 15.09
N PHE A 342 -18.22 17.70 15.62
CA PHE A 342 -17.20 17.41 16.64
C PHE A 342 -17.77 16.85 17.96
N ASN A 343 -19.05 17.05 18.21
CA ASN A 343 -19.72 16.59 19.43
C ASN A 343 -20.27 15.16 19.32
N LYS A 344 -20.18 14.54 18.14
CA LYS A 344 -20.58 13.15 17.97
C LYS A 344 -19.49 12.24 18.49
N SER A 345 -19.85 11.27 19.33
CA SER A 345 -19.01 10.13 19.64
C SER A 345 -18.58 9.44 18.34
N PHE A 346 -17.35 8.94 18.31
CA PHE A 346 -16.81 8.24 17.13
C PHE A 346 -16.68 9.11 15.87
N ALA A 347 -16.48 10.43 16.01
CA ALA A 347 -16.36 11.34 14.88
C ALA A 347 -15.26 10.92 13.87
N TYR A 348 -14.18 10.31 14.36
CA TYR A 348 -13.04 9.84 13.56
C TYR A 348 -13.00 8.32 13.37
N GLN A 349 -14.10 7.59 13.59
CA GLN A 349 -14.11 6.11 13.54
C GLN A 349 -13.65 5.49 12.21
N ARG A 350 -13.68 6.25 11.11
CA ARG A 350 -13.21 5.82 9.77
C ARG A 350 -11.71 5.98 9.58
N VAL A 351 -11.06 6.74 10.45
CA VAL A 351 -9.60 6.92 10.43
C VAL A 351 -8.93 5.69 11.03
N SER A 352 -7.81 5.28 10.49
CA SER A 352 -6.97 4.17 10.93
C SER A 352 -5.51 4.60 10.97
N ALA A 353 -4.63 3.77 11.55
CA ALA A 353 -3.20 4.09 11.69
C ALA A 353 -2.48 4.28 10.34
N ASP A 354 -3.02 3.74 9.28
CA ASP A 354 -2.51 3.80 7.91
C ASP A 354 -3.14 4.93 7.08
N THR A 355 -4.06 5.75 7.64
CA THR A 355 -4.69 6.89 6.97
C THR A 355 -3.67 8.00 6.75
N GLN A 356 -3.51 8.44 5.50
CA GLN A 356 -2.52 9.46 5.12
C GLN A 356 -3.13 10.86 5.02
N LEU A 357 -4.40 10.94 4.58
CA LEU A 357 -5.15 12.19 4.48
C LEU A 357 -6.52 12.04 5.15
N LEU A 358 -6.97 13.12 5.77
CA LEU A 358 -8.32 13.25 6.32
C LEU A 358 -8.96 14.49 5.70
N THR A 359 -9.93 14.26 4.84
CA THR A 359 -10.64 15.33 4.11
C THR A 359 -12.02 15.55 4.69
N PHE A 360 -12.32 16.79 5.10
CA PHE A 360 -13.67 17.26 5.40
C PHE A 360 -14.23 17.91 4.14
N ASP A 361 -15.11 17.19 3.45
CA ASP A 361 -15.62 17.61 2.16
C ASP A 361 -16.88 18.47 2.29
N ASP A 362 -16.88 19.60 1.60
CA ASP A 362 -18.01 20.56 1.52
C ASP A 362 -18.52 21.02 2.90
N VAL A 363 -17.59 21.54 3.74
CA VAL A 363 -17.96 22.03 5.07
C VAL A 363 -18.82 23.29 5.01
N THR A 364 -19.66 23.46 6.03
CA THR A 364 -20.60 24.58 6.12
C THR A 364 -19.94 25.88 6.58
N LYS A 365 -20.63 27.02 6.40
CA LYS A 365 -20.22 28.36 6.84
C LYS A 365 -19.83 28.44 8.33
N ASN A 366 -20.39 27.55 9.16
CA ASN A 366 -20.16 27.53 10.60
C ASN A 366 -19.24 26.42 11.07
N PHE A 367 -18.39 25.91 10.18
CA PHE A 367 -17.41 24.88 10.53
C PHE A 367 -16.41 25.42 11.55
N GLU A 368 -16.28 24.75 12.69
CA GLU A 368 -15.45 25.15 13.82
C GLU A 368 -13.99 24.71 13.62
N PHE A 369 -13.27 25.35 12.70
CA PHE A 369 -11.89 24.98 12.33
C PHE A 369 -10.93 24.91 13.53
N GLU A 370 -11.10 25.76 14.52
CA GLU A 370 -10.26 25.78 15.73
C GLU A 370 -10.29 24.45 16.49
N ARG A 371 -11.38 23.70 16.38
CA ARG A 371 -11.47 22.35 17.00
C ARG A 371 -10.59 21.30 16.34
N LEU A 372 -10.05 21.58 15.14
CA LEU A 372 -9.05 20.76 14.49
C LEU A 372 -7.62 21.07 14.95
N PHE A 373 -7.38 22.13 15.70
CA PHE A 373 -6.03 22.52 16.10
C PHE A 373 -5.24 21.40 16.80
N PRO A 374 -5.81 20.66 17.77
CA PRO A 374 -5.11 19.52 18.34
C PRO A 374 -4.79 18.43 17.31
N VAL A 375 -5.73 18.15 16.42
CA VAL A 375 -5.54 17.12 15.35
C VAL A 375 -4.41 17.53 14.39
N ILE A 376 -4.30 18.82 14.08
CA ILE A 376 -3.27 19.37 13.19
C ILE A 376 -1.87 19.35 13.85
N THR A 377 -1.78 19.54 15.18
CA THR A 377 -0.49 19.78 15.86
C THR A 377 -0.04 18.70 16.82
N GLU A 378 -0.93 17.86 17.31
CA GLU A 378 -0.62 16.87 18.35
C GLU A 378 -0.86 15.44 17.86
N GLY A 379 -1.89 15.22 17.06
CA GLY A 379 -2.30 13.91 16.57
C GLY A 379 -3.80 13.71 16.68
N VAL A 380 -4.27 12.49 16.42
CA VAL A 380 -5.69 12.16 16.43
C VAL A 380 -6.00 11.02 17.39
N THR A 381 -7.03 11.21 18.21
CA THR A 381 -7.60 10.14 19.05
C THR A 381 -8.75 9.50 18.30
N LEU A 382 -8.67 8.18 18.12
CA LEU A 382 -9.66 7.35 17.47
C LEU A 382 -10.53 6.67 18.51
N GLU A 383 -11.81 6.96 18.50
CA GLU A 383 -12.80 6.23 19.29
C GLU A 383 -13.58 5.29 18.35
N LYS A 384 -13.57 4.00 18.65
CA LYS A 384 -14.38 2.99 17.93
C LYS A 384 -15.41 2.40 18.90
N LYS A 385 -16.62 2.12 18.41
CA LYS A 385 -17.69 1.54 19.24
C LYS A 385 -17.22 0.24 19.90
N ASN A 386 -17.37 0.17 21.22
CA ASN A 386 -16.98 -1.00 22.04
C ASN A 386 -15.49 -1.36 21.96
N LYS A 387 -14.64 -0.41 21.65
CA LYS A 387 -13.18 -0.55 21.68
C LYS A 387 -12.58 0.62 22.47
N ASP A 388 -11.43 0.36 23.04
CA ASP A 388 -10.65 1.40 23.69
C ASP A 388 -10.15 2.43 22.66
N GLU A 389 -9.93 3.65 23.12
CA GLU A 389 -9.39 4.71 22.27
C GLU A 389 -7.94 4.42 21.85
N ILE A 390 -7.60 4.80 20.62
CA ILE A 390 -6.25 4.68 20.07
C ILE A 390 -5.78 6.08 19.73
N PHE A 391 -4.65 6.50 20.28
CA PHE A 391 -4.00 7.75 19.93
C PHE A 391 -2.97 7.53 18.81
N ILE A 392 -3.12 8.27 17.70
CA ILE A 392 -2.15 8.32 16.60
C ILE A 392 -1.37 9.64 16.77
N PRO A 393 -0.06 9.59 17.07
CA PRO A 393 0.73 10.78 17.31
C PRO A 393 0.91 11.62 16.04
N PHE A 394 1.27 12.90 16.20
CA PHE A 394 1.40 13.88 15.12
C PHE A 394 2.14 13.36 13.88
N LYS A 395 3.28 12.70 14.06
CA LYS A 395 4.10 12.22 12.94
C LYS A 395 3.41 11.15 12.08
N ASP A 396 2.52 10.39 12.67
CA ASP A 396 1.83 9.25 12.05
C ASP A 396 0.36 9.59 11.72
N SER A 397 -0.14 10.75 12.18
CA SER A 397 -1.51 11.18 11.93
C SER A 397 -1.67 11.76 10.51
N PRO A 398 -2.88 11.70 9.93
CA PRO A 398 -3.12 12.21 8.58
C PRO A 398 -2.92 13.73 8.47
N LYS A 399 -2.56 14.22 7.30
CA LYS A 399 -2.72 15.64 6.95
C LYS A 399 -4.18 15.96 6.75
N ILE A 400 -4.57 17.18 7.10
CA ILE A 400 -5.96 17.62 7.06
C ILE A 400 -6.22 18.41 5.79
N VAL A 401 -7.31 18.08 5.11
CA VAL A 401 -7.83 18.85 3.97
C VAL A 401 -9.29 19.23 4.24
N ILE A 402 -9.66 20.41 3.85
CA ILE A 402 -11.02 20.94 3.96
C ILE A 402 -11.41 21.48 2.59
N THR A 403 -12.54 21.04 2.05
CA THR A 403 -13.14 21.70 0.90
C THR A 403 -14.35 22.51 1.35
N THR A 404 -14.52 23.68 0.81
CA THR A 404 -15.65 24.55 1.17
C THR A 404 -15.96 25.54 0.04
N ASN A 405 -17.14 26.10 0.10
CA ASN A 405 -17.57 27.23 -0.73
C ASN A 405 -17.70 28.52 0.12
N TYR A 406 -17.27 28.46 1.38
CA TYR A 406 -17.41 29.56 2.34
C TYR A 406 -16.07 29.93 2.94
N ALA A 407 -15.88 31.20 3.30
CA ALA A 407 -14.72 31.61 4.09
C ALA A 407 -14.74 30.91 5.47
N ILE A 408 -13.64 30.25 5.82
CA ILE A 408 -13.46 29.70 7.16
C ILE A 408 -13.20 30.83 8.15
N LYS A 409 -14.06 30.94 9.15
CA LYS A 409 -14.00 32.00 10.16
C LYS A 409 -12.92 31.71 11.19
N GLY A 410 -12.20 32.74 11.59
CA GLY A 410 -11.17 32.73 12.62
C GLY A 410 -10.13 33.81 12.34
N THR A 411 -9.41 34.23 13.38
CA THR A 411 -8.38 35.28 13.30
C THR A 411 -7.25 35.00 14.26
N GLY A 412 -6.09 35.60 13.96
CA GLY A 412 -4.90 35.58 14.80
C GLY A 412 -3.86 34.54 14.43
N ASN A 413 -2.65 34.74 14.93
CA ASN A 413 -1.46 33.96 14.59
C ASN A 413 -1.65 32.44 14.75
N SER A 414 -2.46 32.01 15.71
CA SER A 414 -2.72 30.59 15.95
C SER A 414 -3.57 29.98 14.85
N PHE A 415 -4.45 30.74 14.28
CA PHE A 415 -5.30 30.37 13.14
C PHE A 415 -4.48 30.37 11.85
N ASP A 416 -3.76 31.47 11.57
CA ASP A 416 -3.05 31.68 10.31
C ASP A 416 -1.93 30.64 10.07
N ARG A 417 -1.21 30.24 11.12
CA ARG A 417 -0.13 29.23 10.99
C ARG A 417 -0.62 27.79 10.77
N ARG A 418 -1.92 27.54 10.93
CA ARG A 418 -2.51 26.19 10.82
C ARG A 418 -3.32 25.98 9.55
N LYS A 419 -3.39 26.98 8.68
CA LYS A 419 -4.10 26.88 7.41
C LYS A 419 -3.19 27.22 6.24
N TRP A 420 -3.48 26.60 5.13
CA TRP A 420 -3.03 26.94 3.80
C TRP A 420 -4.24 27.02 2.89
N GLU A 421 -4.60 28.22 2.44
CA GLU A 421 -5.75 28.45 1.60
C GLU A 421 -5.37 28.36 0.14
N LEU A 422 -6.14 27.61 -0.63
CA LEU A 422 -5.99 27.39 -2.05
C LEU A 422 -7.29 27.74 -2.75
N GLU A 423 -7.25 28.67 -3.69
CA GLU A 423 -8.43 29.16 -4.41
C GLU A 423 -8.45 28.63 -5.83
N PHE A 424 -9.62 28.07 -6.24
CA PHE A 424 -9.86 27.61 -7.59
C PHE A 424 -10.61 28.66 -8.39
N ALA A 425 -10.14 28.94 -9.61
CA ALA A 425 -10.79 29.82 -10.55
C ALA A 425 -12.16 29.27 -10.99
N GLN A 426 -13.09 30.14 -11.31
CA GLN A 426 -14.40 29.79 -11.83
C GLN A 426 -14.39 29.42 -13.31
N HIS A 427 -13.54 28.47 -13.70
CA HIS A 427 -13.53 27.94 -15.07
C HIS A 427 -14.71 27.00 -15.31
N TYR A 428 -14.96 26.09 -14.37
CA TYR A 428 -16.06 25.15 -14.43
C TYR A 428 -17.27 25.62 -13.61
N ASN A 429 -18.44 25.21 -14.05
CA ASN A 429 -19.71 25.54 -13.42
C ASN A 429 -20.79 24.52 -13.86
N LYS A 430 -22.04 24.70 -13.44
CA LYS A 430 -23.16 23.79 -13.77
C LYS A 430 -23.49 23.64 -15.27
N ASN A 431 -23.06 24.58 -16.12
CA ASN A 431 -23.32 24.56 -17.56
C ASN A 431 -22.11 24.16 -18.38
N PHE A 432 -20.94 24.07 -17.77
CA PHE A 432 -19.70 23.67 -18.41
C PHE A 432 -18.83 22.93 -17.38
N THR A 433 -18.78 21.63 -17.51
CA THR A 433 -18.10 20.73 -16.57
C THR A 433 -16.77 20.22 -17.16
N PRO A 434 -15.87 19.68 -16.37
CA PRO A 434 -14.70 18.99 -16.89
C PRO A 434 -15.03 17.86 -17.88
N GLU A 435 -16.14 17.14 -17.67
CA GLU A 435 -16.59 16.09 -18.57
C GLU A 435 -17.01 16.66 -19.95
N ASP A 436 -17.62 17.87 -19.97
CA ASP A 436 -17.94 18.56 -21.23
C ASP A 436 -16.67 18.98 -21.97
N GLU A 437 -15.61 19.41 -21.28
CA GLU A 437 -14.37 19.86 -21.88
C GLU A 437 -13.52 18.66 -22.40
N PHE A 438 -13.37 17.63 -21.59
CA PHE A 438 -12.46 16.52 -21.89
C PHE A 438 -13.15 15.33 -22.57
N GLY A 439 -14.49 15.31 -22.66
CA GLY A 439 -15.25 14.26 -23.32
C GLY A 439 -15.38 12.96 -22.52
N HIS A 440 -14.87 12.92 -21.29
CA HIS A 440 -14.98 11.78 -20.38
C HIS A 440 -14.88 12.24 -18.92
N GLN A 441 -15.32 11.38 -18.01
CA GLN A 441 -15.17 11.62 -16.57
C GLN A 441 -13.72 11.33 -16.16
N LEU A 442 -13.04 12.31 -15.57
CA LEU A 442 -11.66 12.13 -15.09
C LEU A 442 -11.59 11.02 -14.05
N PHE A 443 -10.53 10.23 -14.11
CA PHE A 443 -10.26 9.06 -13.27
C PHE A 443 -11.29 7.93 -13.37
N SER A 444 -12.08 7.86 -14.44
CA SER A 444 -12.85 6.67 -14.79
C SER A 444 -11.93 5.55 -15.32
N GLY A 445 -10.73 5.89 -15.78
CA GLY A 445 -9.56 5.07 -16.09
C GLY A 445 -8.30 5.66 -15.46
N TRP A 446 -7.13 5.13 -15.82
CA TRP A 446 -5.84 5.53 -15.26
C TRP A 446 -4.95 6.34 -16.22
N ASP A 447 -5.48 6.79 -17.31
CA ASP A 447 -4.79 7.45 -18.41
C ASP A 447 -4.98 8.98 -18.46
N ASP A 448 -5.60 9.54 -17.45
CA ASP A 448 -5.78 10.99 -17.29
C ASP A 448 -4.52 11.68 -16.74
#